data_0919e4e3e32be076e5b392f66f85ac59
#
_entry.id   0919e4e3e32be076e5b392f66f85ac59
#
_cell.length_a   1.000
_cell.length_b   1.000
_cell.length_c   1.000
_cell.angle_alpha   90.00
_cell.angle_beta   90.00
_cell.angle_gamma   90.00
#
_symmetry.space_group_name_H-M   'P 1'
#
loop_
_entity.id
_entity.type
_entity.pdbx_description
1 polymer ?
#
loop_
_entity_poly.entity_id
_entity_poly.type
_entity_poly.pdbx_seq_one_letter_code
_entity_poly.pdbx_strand_id
1 'polypeptide(L)'
;SHEANVVRQRIVRTIFSLMCGAALGVSGALMQSVTRNPIADPSILGVNTGASLFVVCGIAFFNISSATEYIWLAIAGAIITAIFVFGIGSMGSGGATPLKLVLAGAATSAILSSLVVAVMIPRTNVMDQFRFWQVGSVGAGNWDSISLFIPFLLVGMLIAIFTAPALNALAL
;
A
#
# COMPACT_ATOMS: atom_id res chain seq x y z
N SER A 1 10.63 -33.88 12.43
CA SER A 1 10.98 -33.52 13.82
C SER A 1 10.49 -32.10 14.11
N HIS A 2 10.21 -31.81 15.37
CA HIS A 2 9.73 -30.48 15.80
C HIS A 2 10.70 -29.37 15.40
N GLU A 3 12.00 -29.61 15.54
CA GLU A 3 13.06 -28.67 15.17
C GLU A 3 13.06 -28.33 13.67
N ALA A 4 12.84 -29.31 12.79
CA ALA A 4 12.75 -29.06 11.35
C ALA A 4 11.58 -28.16 10.98
N ASN A 5 10.44 -28.28 11.66
CA ASN A 5 9.29 -27.39 11.46
C ASN A 5 9.57 -25.95 11.93
N VAL A 6 10.27 -25.79 13.05
CA VAL A 6 10.68 -24.47 13.56
C VAL A 6 11.63 -23.77 12.58
N VAL A 7 12.64 -24.49 12.06
CA VAL A 7 13.56 -23.95 11.08
C VAL A 7 12.84 -23.56 9.79
N ARG A 8 11.93 -24.41 9.28
CA ARG A 8 11.13 -24.11 8.09
C ARG A 8 10.29 -22.85 8.25
N GLN A 9 9.63 -22.67 9.39
CA GLN A 9 8.86 -21.45 9.66
C GLN A 9 9.75 -20.20 9.73
N ARG A 10 10.95 -20.29 10.28
CA ARG A 10 11.90 -19.16 10.31
C ARG A 10 12.35 -18.77 8.91
N ILE A 11 12.63 -19.74 8.04
CA ILE A 11 13.00 -19.49 6.63
C ILE A 11 11.86 -18.74 5.91
N VAL A 12 10.62 -19.20 6.04
CA VAL A 12 9.46 -18.56 5.41
C VAL A 12 9.31 -17.11 5.88
N ARG A 13 9.42 -16.87 7.17
CA ARG A 13 9.33 -15.50 7.74
C ARG A 13 10.44 -14.60 7.23
N THR A 14 11.66 -15.11 7.13
CA THR A 14 12.81 -14.35 6.61
C THR A 14 12.60 -13.98 5.15
N ILE A 15 12.17 -14.91 4.32
CA ILE A 15 11.88 -14.66 2.89
C ILE A 15 10.77 -13.61 2.77
N PHE A 16 9.67 -13.76 3.51
CA PHE A 16 8.56 -12.83 3.49
C PHE A 16 8.98 -11.42 3.94
N SER A 17 9.79 -11.32 5.00
CA SER A 17 10.36 -10.05 5.47
C SER A 17 11.24 -9.37 4.41
N LEU A 18 12.09 -10.14 3.72
CA LEU A 18 12.93 -9.63 2.64
C LEU A 18 12.09 -9.11 1.47
N MET A 19 11.04 -9.83 1.09
CA MET A 19 10.12 -9.40 0.04
C MET A 19 9.41 -8.10 0.40
N CYS A 20 8.87 -7.99 1.62
CA CYS A 20 8.24 -6.77 2.10
C CYS A 20 9.23 -5.61 2.14
N GLY A 21 10.43 -5.83 2.66
CA GLY A 21 11.48 -4.81 2.72
C GLY A 21 11.92 -4.33 1.34
N ALA A 22 12.06 -5.24 0.38
CA ALA A 22 12.37 -4.91 -1.01
C ALA A 22 11.26 -4.06 -1.65
N ALA A 23 10.00 -4.45 -1.48
CA ALA A 23 8.86 -3.70 -1.99
C ALA A 23 8.78 -2.29 -1.40
N LEU A 24 8.95 -2.15 -0.09
CA LEU A 24 8.96 -0.86 0.59
C LEU A 24 10.15 0.00 0.16
N GLY A 25 11.35 -0.58 0.03
CA GLY A 25 12.52 0.13 -0.43
C GLY A 25 12.37 0.69 -1.84
N VAL A 26 11.87 -0.11 -2.77
CA VAL A 26 11.63 0.33 -4.15
C VAL A 26 10.52 1.39 -4.21
N SER A 27 9.41 1.19 -3.51
CA SER A 27 8.32 2.18 -3.50
C SER A 27 8.76 3.51 -2.87
N GLY A 28 9.57 3.46 -1.81
CA GLY A 28 10.17 4.64 -1.20
C GLY A 28 11.09 5.39 -2.17
N ALA A 29 11.99 4.68 -2.85
CA ALA A 29 12.89 5.27 -3.84
C ALA A 29 12.14 5.93 -5.01
N LEU A 30 11.09 5.27 -5.52
CA LEU A 30 10.21 5.85 -6.55
C LEU A 30 9.53 7.12 -6.05
N MET A 31 9.01 7.11 -4.82
CA MET A 31 8.32 8.26 -4.25
C MET A 31 9.25 9.45 -4.05
N GLN A 32 10.47 9.22 -3.55
CA GLN A 32 11.51 10.24 -3.41
C GLN A 32 11.89 10.85 -4.77
N SER A 33 11.98 10.02 -5.81
CA SER A 33 12.27 10.49 -7.17
C SER A 33 11.14 11.34 -7.74
N VAL A 34 9.89 10.92 -7.59
CA VAL A 34 8.71 11.65 -8.11
C VAL A 34 8.52 12.99 -7.39
N THR A 35 8.67 13.00 -6.08
CA THR A 35 8.47 14.21 -5.26
C THR A 35 9.70 15.10 -5.17
N ARG A 36 10.84 14.62 -5.65
CA ARG A 36 12.16 15.28 -5.50
C ARG A 36 12.45 15.65 -4.04
N ASN A 37 12.05 14.77 -3.14
CA ASN A 37 12.19 14.96 -1.69
C ASN A 37 12.77 13.67 -1.05
N PRO A 38 13.96 13.72 -0.45
CA PRO A 38 14.63 12.54 0.11
C PRO A 38 13.93 11.95 1.34
N ILE A 39 12.97 12.67 1.94
CA ILE A 39 12.18 12.18 3.09
C ILE A 39 10.77 11.75 2.70
N ALA A 40 10.44 11.74 1.41
CA ALA A 40 9.12 11.32 0.96
C ALA A 40 8.94 9.81 1.08
N ASP A 41 7.73 9.41 1.46
CA ASP A 41 7.28 8.02 1.48
C ASP A 41 5.98 7.84 0.67
N PRO A 42 5.60 6.59 0.32
CA PRO A 42 4.40 6.32 -0.47
C PRO A 42 3.09 6.79 0.16
N SER A 43 3.03 7.00 1.48
CA SER A 43 1.82 7.43 2.18
C SER A 43 1.40 8.86 1.81
N ILE A 44 2.33 9.67 1.33
CA ILE A 44 2.10 11.06 0.94
C ILE A 44 0.98 11.19 -0.12
N LEU A 45 0.87 10.22 -1.03
CA LEU A 45 -0.20 10.20 -2.03
C LEU A 45 -1.54 9.62 -1.51
N GLY A 46 -1.64 9.34 -0.21
CA GLY A 46 -2.85 8.80 0.37
C GLY A 46 -3.15 7.34 0.00
N VAL A 47 -2.20 6.62 -0.63
CA VAL A 47 -2.39 5.23 -1.08
C VAL A 47 -2.73 4.30 0.07
N ASN A 48 -2.10 4.46 1.23
CA ASN A 48 -2.38 3.64 2.41
C ASN A 48 -3.80 3.89 2.95
N THR A 49 -4.23 5.15 2.97
CA THR A 49 -5.56 5.53 3.46
C THR A 49 -6.65 5.09 2.50
N GLY A 50 -6.37 5.17 1.18
CA GLY A 50 -7.26 4.62 0.15
C GLY A 50 -7.42 3.12 0.24
N ALA A 51 -6.31 2.38 0.39
CA ALA A 51 -6.33 0.95 0.64
C ALA A 51 -7.16 0.61 1.89
N SER A 52 -6.95 1.35 2.98
CA SER A 52 -7.67 1.19 4.25
C SER A 52 -9.17 1.40 4.09
N LEU A 53 -9.60 2.42 3.35
CA LEU A 53 -11.02 2.67 3.12
C LEU A 53 -11.67 1.53 2.35
N PHE A 54 -11.03 1.04 1.27
CA PHE A 54 -11.57 -0.06 0.48
C PHE A 54 -11.67 -1.35 1.29
N VAL A 55 -10.65 -1.66 2.08
CA VAL A 55 -10.65 -2.84 2.94
C VAL A 55 -11.72 -2.75 4.04
N VAL A 56 -11.82 -1.62 4.74
CA VAL A 56 -12.85 -1.47 5.79
C VAL A 56 -14.26 -1.51 5.21
N CYS A 57 -14.49 -0.95 4.02
CA CYS A 57 -15.76 -1.08 3.33
C CYS A 57 -16.02 -2.51 2.88
N GLY A 58 -15.01 -3.23 2.41
CA GLY A 58 -15.10 -4.65 2.07
C GLY A 58 -15.52 -5.51 3.26
N ILE A 59 -14.89 -5.30 4.41
CA ILE A 59 -15.26 -5.99 5.66
C ILE A 59 -16.70 -5.62 6.07
N ALA A 60 -17.05 -4.34 6.04
CA ALA A 60 -18.32 -3.83 6.57
C ALA A 60 -19.55 -4.20 5.72
N PHE A 61 -19.42 -4.25 4.40
CA PHE A 61 -20.54 -4.38 3.48
C PHE A 61 -20.54 -5.69 2.70
N PHE A 62 -19.36 -6.30 2.50
CA PHE A 62 -19.20 -7.52 1.71
C PHE A 62 -18.73 -8.72 2.53
N ASN A 63 -18.49 -8.54 3.84
CA ASN A 63 -18.02 -9.59 4.76
C ASN A 63 -16.78 -10.33 4.27
N ILE A 64 -15.85 -9.64 3.64
CA ILE A 64 -14.60 -10.23 3.17
C ILE A 64 -13.77 -10.72 4.35
N SER A 65 -13.07 -11.85 4.17
CA SER A 65 -12.26 -12.47 5.21
C SER A 65 -10.97 -13.13 4.69
N SER A 66 -10.85 -13.30 3.37
CA SER A 66 -9.68 -13.96 2.78
C SER A 66 -8.54 -12.98 2.48
N ALA A 67 -7.30 -13.47 2.58
CA ALA A 67 -6.12 -12.66 2.23
C ALA A 67 -6.15 -12.14 0.79
N THR A 68 -6.66 -12.94 -0.14
CA THR A 68 -6.80 -12.56 -1.56
C THR A 68 -7.76 -11.40 -1.74
N GLU A 69 -8.91 -11.41 -1.07
CA GLU A 69 -9.89 -10.32 -1.13
C GLU A 69 -9.31 -9.03 -0.57
N TYR A 70 -8.60 -9.09 0.58
CA TYR A 70 -7.92 -7.93 1.16
C TYR A 70 -6.91 -7.32 0.20
N ILE A 71 -6.08 -8.14 -0.45
CA ILE A 71 -5.05 -7.66 -1.38
C ILE A 71 -5.69 -6.92 -2.56
N TRP A 72 -6.70 -7.51 -3.21
CA TRP A 72 -7.35 -6.88 -4.36
C TRP A 72 -8.04 -5.58 -4.00
N LEU A 73 -8.74 -5.52 -2.88
CA LEU A 73 -9.39 -4.29 -2.43
C LEU A 73 -8.37 -3.22 -2.01
N ALA A 74 -7.30 -3.62 -1.32
CA ALA A 74 -6.24 -2.69 -0.94
C ALA A 74 -5.56 -2.09 -2.17
N ILE A 75 -5.22 -2.92 -3.17
CA ILE A 75 -4.62 -2.44 -4.44
C ILE A 75 -5.58 -1.53 -5.19
N ALA A 76 -6.85 -1.92 -5.32
CA ALA A 76 -7.86 -1.09 -5.97
C ALA A 76 -8.00 0.28 -5.28
N GLY A 77 -8.10 0.30 -3.96
CA GLY A 77 -8.18 1.53 -3.16
C GLY A 77 -6.93 2.40 -3.31
N ALA A 78 -5.75 1.79 -3.28
CA ALA A 78 -4.48 2.48 -3.48
C ALA A 78 -4.39 3.14 -4.87
N ILE A 79 -4.71 2.39 -5.93
CA ILE A 79 -4.66 2.88 -7.32
C ILE A 79 -5.68 3.99 -7.54
N ILE A 80 -6.93 3.81 -7.13
CA ILE A 80 -7.99 4.80 -7.31
C ILE A 80 -7.62 6.10 -6.59
N THR A 81 -7.10 5.99 -5.36
CA THR A 81 -6.68 7.17 -4.60
C THR A 81 -5.49 7.86 -5.23
N ALA A 82 -4.49 7.11 -5.71
CA ALA A 82 -3.34 7.69 -6.41
C ALA A 82 -3.76 8.45 -7.68
N ILE A 83 -4.66 7.87 -8.49
CA ILE A 83 -5.21 8.52 -9.69
C ILE A 83 -5.98 9.80 -9.30
N PHE A 84 -6.80 9.74 -8.26
CA PHE A 84 -7.57 10.87 -7.76
C PHE A 84 -6.67 12.01 -7.29
N VAL A 85 -5.67 11.70 -6.48
CA VAL A 85 -4.69 12.69 -5.97
C VAL A 85 -3.88 13.29 -7.10
N PHE A 86 -3.43 12.47 -8.06
CA PHE A 86 -2.73 12.96 -9.25
C PHE A 86 -3.65 13.87 -10.10
N GLY A 87 -4.89 13.49 -10.29
CA GLY A 87 -5.88 14.29 -10.99
C GLY A 87 -6.05 15.68 -10.37
N ILE A 88 -6.29 15.74 -9.05
CA ILE A 88 -6.41 17.01 -8.32
C ILE A 88 -5.09 17.81 -8.37
N GLY A 89 -3.97 17.16 -8.12
CA GLY A 89 -2.66 17.81 -8.13
C GLY A 89 -2.24 18.35 -9.50
N SER A 90 -2.85 17.82 -10.57
CA SER A 90 -2.62 18.28 -11.95
C SER A 90 -3.51 19.45 -12.37
N MET A 91 -4.53 19.80 -11.58
CA MET A 91 -5.47 20.87 -11.92
C MET A 91 -4.82 22.26 -11.82
N GLY A 92 -5.24 23.16 -12.69
CA GLY A 92 -4.77 24.54 -12.74
C GLY A 92 -3.49 24.72 -13.56
N SER A 93 -2.95 25.94 -13.52
CA SER A 93 -1.74 26.32 -14.29
C SER A 93 -0.48 25.64 -13.75
N GLY A 94 0.40 25.18 -14.63
CA GLY A 94 1.69 24.60 -14.30
C GLY A 94 1.69 23.08 -14.07
N GLY A 95 0.57 22.38 -14.24
CA GLY A 95 0.49 20.92 -14.13
C GLY A 95 0.73 20.37 -12.73
N ALA A 96 1.06 19.09 -12.65
CA ALA A 96 1.35 18.40 -11.38
C ALA A 96 2.74 18.78 -10.88
N THR A 97 2.79 19.52 -9.79
CA THR A 97 4.07 19.80 -9.09
C THR A 97 4.14 18.94 -7.82
N PRO A 98 5.36 18.61 -7.32
CA PRO A 98 5.54 17.87 -6.09
C PRO A 98 4.75 18.44 -4.91
N LEU A 99 4.74 19.77 -4.74
CA LEU A 99 4.01 20.44 -3.69
C LEU A 99 2.49 20.25 -3.80
N LYS A 100 1.92 20.38 -5.01
CA LYS A 100 0.50 20.14 -5.26
C LYS A 100 0.10 18.70 -4.95
N LEU A 101 0.94 17.73 -5.34
CA LEU A 101 0.69 16.31 -5.06
C LEU A 101 0.70 16.02 -3.55
N VAL A 102 1.66 16.58 -2.81
CA VAL A 102 1.72 16.42 -1.35
C VAL A 102 0.49 17.03 -0.67
N LEU A 103 0.10 18.24 -1.05
CA LEU A 103 -1.08 18.90 -0.46
C LEU A 103 -2.38 18.18 -0.81
N ALA A 104 -2.55 17.77 -2.07
CA ALA A 104 -3.71 16.98 -2.50
C ALA A 104 -3.76 15.63 -1.78
N GLY A 105 -2.62 14.95 -1.63
CA GLY A 105 -2.51 13.69 -0.90
C GLY A 105 -2.84 13.83 0.58
N ALA A 106 -2.34 14.85 1.25
CA ALA A 106 -2.62 15.13 2.65
C ALA A 106 -4.10 15.42 2.89
N ALA A 107 -4.71 16.29 2.07
CA ALA A 107 -6.13 16.61 2.16
C ALA A 107 -7.01 15.37 1.90
N THR A 108 -6.68 14.60 0.87
CA THR A 108 -7.39 13.36 0.55
C THR A 108 -7.25 12.35 1.68
N SER A 109 -6.07 12.15 2.23
CA SER A 109 -5.83 11.24 3.37
C SER A 109 -6.65 11.62 4.60
N ALA A 110 -6.78 12.91 4.90
CA ALA A 110 -7.59 13.38 6.02
C ALA A 110 -9.08 13.03 5.84
N ILE A 111 -9.62 13.25 4.64
CA ILE A 111 -11.00 12.91 4.30
C ILE A 111 -11.21 11.39 4.38
N LEU A 112 -10.34 10.61 3.72
CA LEU A 112 -10.47 9.15 3.69
C LEU A 112 -10.32 8.54 5.09
N SER A 113 -9.41 9.06 5.92
CA SER A 113 -9.27 8.61 7.32
C SER A 113 -10.54 8.85 8.13
N SER A 114 -11.18 10.00 7.94
CA SER A 114 -12.47 10.31 8.60
C SER A 114 -13.56 9.32 8.16
N LEU A 115 -13.60 8.95 6.87
CA LEU A 115 -14.53 7.95 6.35
C LEU A 115 -14.26 6.55 6.91
N VAL A 116 -12.98 6.15 7.02
CA VAL A 116 -12.59 4.87 7.67
C VAL A 116 -13.12 4.81 9.09
N VAL A 117 -12.92 5.87 9.87
CA VAL A 117 -13.41 5.96 11.25
C VAL A 117 -14.94 5.92 11.29
N ALA A 118 -15.63 6.62 10.40
CA ALA A 118 -17.09 6.65 10.32
C ALA A 118 -17.69 5.26 10.03
N VAL A 119 -17.02 4.44 9.21
CA VAL A 119 -17.45 3.06 8.93
C VAL A 119 -17.19 2.13 10.11
N MET A 120 -16.08 2.34 10.85
CA MET A 120 -15.67 1.47 11.97
C MET A 120 -16.49 1.69 13.23
N ILE A 121 -16.79 2.94 13.61
CA ILE A 121 -17.43 3.30 14.89
C ILE A 121 -18.72 2.50 15.17
N PRO A 122 -19.67 2.38 14.23
CA PRO A 122 -20.93 1.67 14.50
C PRO A 122 -20.81 0.16 14.51
N ARG A 123 -19.63 -0.42 14.23
CA ARG A 123 -19.43 -1.85 13.99
C ARG A 123 -18.17 -2.37 14.68
N THR A 124 -18.30 -2.85 15.91
CA THR A 124 -17.14 -3.37 16.68
C THR A 124 -16.44 -4.53 15.99
N ASN A 125 -17.18 -5.44 15.36
CA ASN A 125 -16.61 -6.58 14.62
C ASN A 125 -15.73 -6.12 13.43
N VAL A 126 -16.18 -5.09 12.72
CA VAL A 126 -15.40 -4.49 11.60
C VAL A 126 -14.13 -3.85 12.13
N MET A 127 -14.23 -3.15 13.25
CA MET A 127 -13.09 -2.49 13.88
C MET A 127 -12.01 -3.49 14.28
N ASP A 128 -12.37 -4.60 14.89
CA ASP A 128 -11.41 -5.62 15.32
C ASP A 128 -10.73 -6.29 14.11
N GLN A 129 -11.50 -6.69 13.11
CA GLN A 129 -10.98 -7.31 11.90
C GLN A 129 -10.07 -6.36 11.11
N PHE A 130 -10.47 -5.09 10.99
CA PHE A 130 -9.67 -4.07 10.32
C PHE A 130 -8.36 -3.78 11.07
N ARG A 131 -8.37 -3.72 12.41
CA ARG A 131 -7.16 -3.55 13.21
C ARG A 131 -6.16 -4.68 12.98
N PHE A 132 -6.60 -5.94 12.94
CA PHE A 132 -5.73 -7.07 12.63
C PHE A 132 -5.11 -6.94 11.24
N TRP A 133 -5.89 -6.54 10.24
CA TRP A 133 -5.38 -6.29 8.90
C TRP A 133 -4.38 -5.14 8.88
N GLN A 134 -4.67 -4.02 9.53
CA GLN A 134 -3.83 -2.82 9.52
C GLN A 134 -2.48 -3.01 10.21
N VAL A 135 -2.46 -3.73 11.33
CA VAL A 135 -1.21 -4.04 12.05
C VAL A 135 -0.35 -4.98 11.22
N GLY A 136 -0.97 -5.92 10.51
CA GLY A 136 -0.28 -6.94 9.75
C GLY A 136 0.57 -7.84 10.62
N SER A 137 1.14 -8.88 10.06
CA SER A 137 2.11 -9.74 10.76
C SER A 137 2.93 -10.55 9.78
N VAL A 138 4.23 -10.48 9.90
CA VAL A 138 5.16 -11.39 9.22
C VAL A 138 5.14 -12.77 9.87
N GLY A 139 4.71 -12.84 11.14
CA GLY A 139 4.67 -14.08 11.93
C GLY A 139 3.68 -15.12 11.42
N ALA A 140 2.62 -14.69 10.74
CA ALA A 140 1.61 -15.57 10.11
C ALA A 140 1.96 -15.97 8.66
N GLY A 141 3.10 -15.52 8.13
CA GLY A 141 3.56 -15.84 6.77
C GLY A 141 3.74 -17.35 6.58
N ASN A 142 3.14 -17.87 5.54
CA ASN A 142 3.28 -19.25 5.07
C ASN A 142 3.62 -19.25 3.57
N TRP A 143 3.91 -20.42 2.98
CA TRP A 143 4.24 -20.54 1.57
C TRP A 143 3.09 -20.07 0.66
N ASP A 144 1.86 -20.26 1.07
CA ASP A 144 0.67 -19.82 0.32
C ASP A 144 0.62 -18.29 0.27
N SER A 145 0.90 -17.62 1.38
CA SER A 145 1.01 -16.15 1.42
C SER A 145 2.13 -15.64 0.51
N ILE A 146 3.31 -16.27 0.54
CA ILE A 146 4.43 -15.90 -0.32
C ILE A 146 4.04 -16.05 -1.79
N SER A 147 3.46 -17.18 -2.18
CA SER A 147 3.05 -17.44 -3.56
C SER A 147 2.00 -16.44 -4.05
N LEU A 148 1.12 -16.00 -3.17
CA LEU A 148 0.13 -14.98 -3.46
C LEU A 148 0.75 -13.59 -3.68
N PHE A 149 1.81 -13.24 -2.92
CA PHE A 149 2.48 -11.94 -3.03
C PHE A 149 3.45 -11.83 -4.20
N ILE A 150 4.09 -12.93 -4.61
CA ILE A 150 5.11 -12.93 -5.67
C ILE A 150 4.66 -12.22 -6.95
N PRO A 151 3.48 -12.52 -7.55
CA PRO A 151 3.07 -11.87 -8.80
C PRO A 151 2.93 -10.35 -8.67
N PHE A 152 2.39 -9.87 -7.56
CA PHE A 152 2.25 -8.42 -7.31
C PHE A 152 3.62 -7.76 -7.15
N LEU A 153 4.53 -8.41 -6.43
CA LEU A 153 5.90 -7.92 -6.26
C LEU A 153 6.64 -7.85 -7.62
N LEU A 154 6.55 -8.91 -8.42
CA LEU A 154 7.20 -8.96 -9.73
C LEU A 154 6.65 -7.89 -10.68
N VAL A 155 5.35 -7.73 -10.76
CA VAL A 155 4.72 -6.67 -11.57
C VAL A 155 5.15 -5.29 -11.08
N GLY A 156 5.13 -5.03 -9.79
CA GLY A 156 5.58 -3.77 -9.21
C GLY A 156 7.05 -3.49 -9.50
N MET A 157 7.93 -4.48 -9.36
CA MET A 157 9.35 -4.37 -9.68
C MET A 157 9.59 -4.10 -11.17
N LEU A 158 8.88 -4.78 -12.06
CA LEU A 158 8.96 -4.54 -13.50
C LEU A 158 8.55 -3.10 -13.84
N ILE A 159 7.43 -2.63 -13.32
CA ILE A 159 6.98 -1.25 -13.51
C ILE A 159 8.06 -0.27 -13.01
N ALA A 160 8.63 -0.52 -11.83
CA ALA A 160 9.69 0.31 -11.26
C ALA A 160 10.92 0.39 -12.17
N ILE A 161 11.39 -0.76 -12.69
CA ILE A 161 12.55 -0.83 -13.60
C ILE A 161 12.26 -0.07 -14.90
N PHE A 162 11.09 -0.26 -15.51
CA PHE A 162 10.75 0.42 -16.76
C PHE A 162 10.52 1.92 -16.59
N THR A 163 10.10 2.39 -15.42
CA THR A 163 9.89 3.82 -15.14
C THR A 163 11.16 4.52 -14.67
N ALA A 164 12.14 3.79 -14.15
CA ALA A 164 13.39 4.36 -13.62
C ALA A 164 14.14 5.28 -14.60
N PRO A 165 14.33 4.93 -15.89
CA PRO A 165 15.00 5.83 -16.85
C PRO A 165 14.26 7.17 -17.04
N ALA A 166 12.93 7.14 -17.08
CA ALA A 166 12.11 8.35 -17.21
C ALA A 166 12.24 9.23 -15.96
N LEU A 167 12.23 8.62 -14.77
CA LEU A 167 12.42 9.36 -13.51
C LEU A 167 13.82 9.96 -13.40
N ASN A 168 14.85 9.25 -13.83
CA ASN A 168 16.22 9.77 -13.86
C ASN A 168 16.37 10.93 -14.84
N ALA A 169 15.73 10.88 -16.00
CA ALA A 169 15.74 11.97 -16.97
C ALA A 169 15.03 13.24 -16.44
N LEU A 170 14.01 13.06 -15.59
CA LEU A 170 13.32 14.18 -14.95
C LEU A 170 14.11 14.76 -13.76
N ALA A 171 15.08 14.02 -13.22
CA ALA A 171 15.90 14.45 -12.09
C ALA A 171 17.10 15.33 -12.51
N LEU A 172 17.45 15.33 -13.81
CA LEU A 172 18.50 16.19 -14.41
C LEU A 172 17.92 17.53 -14.85
#